data_02d6503713418931ecef2c46760b42a1
#
_entry.id   02d6503713418931ecef2c46760b42a1
#
_cell.length_a   1.000
_cell.length_b   1.000
_cell.length_c   1.000
_cell.angle_alpha   90.00
_cell.angle_beta   90.00
_cell.angle_gamma   90.00
#
_symmetry.space_group_name_H-M   'P 1'
#
loop_
_entity.id
_entity.type
_entity.pdbx_description
1 polymer ?
#
loop_
_entity_poly.entity_id
_entity_poly.type
_entity_poly.pdbx_seq_one_letter_code
_entity_poly.pdbx_strand_id
1 'polypeptide(L)'
;MSFTCAFSIPRTDCCLREHVRQKRGWYRIQKEDRPQHMPLQVSQLLWRAGRAGSHIGTLCNLIYSQLGEAGIRRILGVLSLAKKFGTAAVEDACAAALEMGVHEYRFVRRYLERAPQLTLRQVDPLIRELVHYRDLINLRTQEPEE
;
A
#
# COMPACT_ATOMS: atom_id res chain seq x y z
N MET A 1 6.53 49.41 -9.02
CA MET A 1 7.73 49.00 -8.24
C MET A 1 7.66 47.52 -8.03
N SER A 2 8.60 46.79 -8.64
CA SER A 2 8.66 45.32 -8.53
C SER A 2 9.50 44.97 -7.30
N PHE A 3 8.91 44.37 -6.28
CA PHE A 3 9.65 43.91 -5.12
C PHE A 3 10.26 42.56 -5.43
N THR A 4 11.57 42.46 -5.35
CA THR A 4 12.34 41.22 -5.51
C THR A 4 12.70 40.68 -4.12
N CYS A 5 12.52 39.38 -3.88
CA CYS A 5 12.98 38.72 -2.68
C CYS A 5 14.22 37.91 -3.04
N ALA A 6 15.34 38.15 -2.36
CA ALA A 6 16.56 37.41 -2.52
C ALA A 6 16.75 36.42 -1.37
N PHE A 7 17.07 35.17 -1.69
CA PHE A 7 17.48 34.17 -0.70
C PHE A 7 19.01 34.06 -0.69
N SER A 8 19.63 34.42 0.42
CA SER A 8 21.07 34.30 0.61
C SER A 8 21.42 33.31 1.72
N ILE A 9 22.59 32.68 1.60
CA ILE A 9 23.12 31.81 2.66
C ILE A 9 23.80 32.71 3.71
N PRO A 10 23.43 32.61 5.00
CA PRO A 10 23.94 33.56 6.04
C PRO A 10 25.44 33.45 6.32
N ARG A 11 26.14 32.43 5.79
CA ARG A 11 27.59 32.24 5.99
C ARG A 11 28.46 32.76 4.84
N THR A 12 27.92 32.94 3.64
CA THR A 12 28.71 33.26 2.44
C THR A 12 28.25 34.48 1.69
N ASP A 13 27.16 35.14 2.13
CA ASP A 13 26.51 36.27 1.47
C ASP A 13 26.25 36.05 -0.04
N CYS A 14 26.31 34.80 -0.48
CA CYS A 14 25.96 34.44 -1.86
C CYS A 14 24.45 34.45 -2.03
N CYS A 15 23.95 35.28 -2.93
CA CYS A 15 22.58 35.26 -3.38
C CYS A 15 22.33 33.94 -4.15
N LEU A 16 21.53 33.04 -3.58
CA LEU A 16 21.19 31.76 -4.23
C LEU A 16 20.18 31.97 -5.36
N ARG A 17 19.18 32.82 -5.13
CA ARG A 17 18.13 33.07 -6.11
C ARG A 17 17.35 34.34 -5.80
N GLU A 18 16.97 35.05 -6.84
CA GLU A 18 16.05 36.17 -6.76
C GLU A 18 14.69 35.80 -7.35
N HIS A 19 13.62 36.11 -6.63
CA HIS A 19 12.25 35.91 -7.11
C HIS A 19 11.48 37.22 -7.09
N VAL A 20 10.77 37.49 -8.18
CA VAL A 20 9.82 38.60 -8.23
C VAL A 20 8.59 38.25 -7.38
N ARG A 21 8.29 39.11 -6.41
CA ARG A 21 7.13 38.93 -5.52
C ARG A 21 5.83 38.87 -6.32
N GLN A 22 5.10 37.81 -6.16
CA GLN A 22 3.81 37.61 -6.78
C GLN A 22 2.67 38.18 -5.92
N LYS A 23 1.49 38.40 -6.54
CA LYS A 23 0.27 38.76 -5.81
C LYS A 23 -0.15 37.66 -4.86
N ARG A 24 -0.91 37.99 -3.81
CA ARG A 24 -1.43 37.03 -2.83
C ARG A 24 -2.19 35.88 -3.51
N GLY A 25 -1.80 34.65 -3.20
CA GLY A 25 -2.39 33.44 -3.81
C GLY A 25 -1.70 32.97 -5.09
N TRP A 26 -0.75 33.73 -5.63
CA TRP A 26 0.02 33.36 -6.81
C TRP A 26 1.44 32.96 -6.43
N TYR A 27 1.96 31.92 -7.09
CA TYR A 27 3.34 31.48 -6.93
C TYR A 27 4.00 31.27 -8.29
N ARG A 28 5.29 31.50 -8.36
CA ARG A 28 6.09 31.27 -9.56
C ARG A 28 7.25 30.39 -9.18
N ILE A 29 7.27 29.16 -9.69
CA ILE A 29 8.35 28.20 -9.52
C ILE A 29 9.11 28.17 -10.84
N GLN A 30 10.41 28.41 -10.81
CA GLN A 30 11.27 28.21 -11.98
C GLN A 30 11.45 26.71 -12.17
N LYS A 31 11.52 26.24 -13.43
CA LYS A 31 11.66 24.82 -13.75
C LYS A 31 12.95 24.22 -13.17
N GLU A 32 13.99 25.04 -13.06
CA GLU A 32 15.32 24.69 -12.53
C GLU A 32 15.30 24.44 -11.02
N ASP A 33 14.40 25.13 -10.27
CA ASP A 33 14.27 25.00 -8.83
C ASP A 33 13.37 23.83 -8.42
N ARG A 34 12.68 23.21 -9.38
CA ARG A 34 11.99 21.96 -9.09
C ARG A 34 13.04 20.92 -8.75
N PRO A 35 12.98 20.34 -7.53
CA PRO A 35 13.81 19.19 -7.26
C PRO A 35 13.54 18.21 -8.41
N GLN A 36 14.59 17.81 -9.09
CA GLN A 36 14.54 16.68 -10.02
C GLN A 36 14.30 15.43 -9.18
N HIS A 37 13.17 15.35 -8.50
CA HIS A 37 12.62 14.08 -8.12
C HIS A 37 12.48 13.36 -9.45
N MET A 38 13.44 12.50 -9.72
CA MET A 38 13.21 11.45 -10.70
C MET A 38 11.78 10.97 -10.42
N PRO A 39 10.86 11.11 -11.38
CA PRO A 39 9.57 10.47 -11.23
C PRO A 39 9.94 9.04 -10.87
N LEU A 40 9.48 8.56 -9.70
CA LEU A 40 9.67 7.18 -9.29
C LEU A 40 9.46 6.38 -10.54
N GLN A 41 10.57 5.85 -11.12
CA GLN A 41 10.49 5.34 -12.48
C GLN A 41 9.40 4.31 -12.41
N VAL A 42 8.37 4.47 -13.20
CA VAL A 42 7.19 3.59 -13.18
C VAL A 42 7.64 2.13 -13.25
N SER A 43 8.72 1.88 -14.01
CA SER A 43 9.41 0.61 -14.06
C SER A 43 9.85 0.09 -12.71
N GLN A 44 10.36 0.94 -11.81
CA GLN A 44 10.76 0.53 -10.45
C GLN A 44 9.56 0.19 -9.58
N LEU A 45 8.44 0.92 -9.74
CA LEU A 45 7.21 0.60 -9.00
C LEU A 45 6.62 -0.72 -9.45
N LEU A 46 6.54 -0.96 -10.75
CA LEU A 46 6.04 -2.21 -11.31
C LEU A 46 6.95 -3.39 -10.96
N TRP A 47 8.27 -3.19 -11.00
CA TRP A 47 9.23 -4.20 -10.54
C TRP A 47 9.05 -4.54 -9.05
N ARG A 48 8.86 -3.53 -8.19
CA ARG A 48 8.55 -3.75 -6.76
C ARG A 48 7.24 -4.49 -6.56
N ALA A 49 6.21 -4.18 -7.37
CA ALA A 49 4.94 -4.88 -7.33
C ALA A 49 5.10 -6.35 -7.72
N GLY A 50 5.86 -6.65 -8.78
CA GLY A 50 6.16 -8.02 -9.19
C GLY A 50 6.97 -8.82 -8.16
N ARG A 51 7.86 -8.16 -7.42
CA ARG A 51 8.60 -8.80 -6.31
C ARG A 51 7.74 -9.05 -5.07
N ALA A 52 6.69 -8.26 -4.88
CA ALA A 52 5.77 -8.44 -3.75
C ALA A 52 4.85 -9.65 -3.97
N GLY A 53 4.44 -9.91 -5.22
CA GLY A 53 3.61 -11.04 -5.57
C GLY A 53 3.27 -11.03 -7.06
N SER A 54 2.95 -12.20 -7.62
CA SER A 54 2.64 -12.35 -9.06
C SER A 54 1.33 -11.67 -9.44
N HIS A 55 0.27 -11.87 -8.65
CA HIS A 55 -1.04 -11.25 -8.87
C HIS A 55 -1.01 -9.75 -8.59
N ILE A 56 -0.24 -9.31 -7.57
CA ILE A 56 0.00 -7.90 -7.29
C ILE A 56 0.67 -7.23 -8.49
N GLY A 57 1.71 -7.86 -9.06
CA GLY A 57 2.40 -7.38 -10.25
C GLY A 57 1.48 -7.27 -11.46
N THR A 58 0.71 -8.33 -11.74
CA THR A 58 -0.24 -8.37 -12.86
C THR A 58 -1.31 -7.27 -12.71
N LEU A 59 -1.92 -7.14 -11.53
CA LEU A 59 -2.92 -6.10 -11.26
C LEU A 59 -2.32 -4.69 -11.44
N CYS A 60 -1.13 -4.44 -10.93
CA CYS A 60 -0.46 -3.14 -11.07
C CYS A 60 -0.13 -2.82 -12.54
N ASN A 61 0.30 -3.79 -13.33
CA ASN A 61 0.52 -3.63 -14.77
C ASN A 61 -0.78 -3.29 -15.51
N LEU A 62 -1.90 -3.96 -15.18
CA LEU A 62 -3.21 -3.67 -15.77
C LEU A 62 -3.70 -2.26 -15.38
N ILE A 63 -3.55 -1.86 -14.13
CA ILE A 63 -3.89 -0.48 -13.69
C ILE A 63 -3.07 0.54 -14.47
N TYR A 64 -1.77 0.28 -14.68
CA TYR A 64 -0.92 1.19 -15.43
C TYR A 64 -1.27 1.23 -16.91
N SER A 65 -1.57 0.10 -17.55
CA SER A 65 -1.97 0.06 -18.95
C SER A 65 -3.29 0.79 -19.24
N GLN A 66 -4.22 0.77 -18.28
CA GLN A 66 -5.52 1.43 -18.43
C GLN A 66 -5.47 2.93 -18.10
N LEU A 67 -4.70 3.34 -17.12
CA LEU A 67 -4.75 4.70 -16.53
C LEU A 67 -3.47 5.51 -16.76
N GLY A 68 -2.40 4.88 -17.24
CA GLY A 68 -1.10 5.54 -17.42
C GLY A 68 -0.59 6.17 -16.11
N GLU A 69 -0.15 7.40 -16.17
CA GLU A 69 0.41 8.14 -15.02
C GLU A 69 -0.62 8.35 -13.89
N ALA A 70 -1.91 8.47 -14.21
CA ALA A 70 -2.97 8.59 -13.21
C ALA A 70 -3.10 7.33 -12.34
N GLY A 71 -2.66 6.17 -12.86
CA GLY A 71 -2.63 4.89 -12.15
C GLY A 71 -1.56 4.80 -11.06
N ILE A 72 -0.50 5.62 -11.12
CA ILE A 72 0.65 5.54 -10.20
C ILE A 72 0.22 5.64 -8.73
N ARG A 73 -0.71 6.55 -8.41
CA ARG A 73 -1.23 6.70 -7.04
C ARG A 73 -1.95 5.44 -6.55
N ARG A 74 -2.65 4.74 -7.45
CA ARG A 74 -3.35 3.49 -7.12
C ARG A 74 -2.36 2.35 -6.90
N ILE A 75 -1.32 2.25 -7.70
CA ILE A 75 -0.23 1.28 -7.55
C ILE A 75 0.49 1.49 -6.22
N LEU A 76 0.83 2.74 -5.87
CA LEU A 76 1.39 3.07 -4.56
C LEU A 76 0.45 2.69 -3.41
N GLY A 77 -0.86 2.87 -3.62
CA GLY A 77 -1.89 2.42 -2.68
C GLY A 77 -1.85 0.91 -2.45
N VAL A 78 -1.80 0.10 -3.52
CA VAL A 78 -1.71 -1.37 -3.41
C VAL A 78 -0.44 -1.79 -2.68
N LEU A 79 0.71 -1.20 -3.02
CA LEU A 79 1.97 -1.48 -2.32
C LEU A 79 1.95 -1.05 -0.84
N SER A 80 1.21 0.01 -0.51
CA SER A 80 0.97 0.44 0.88
C SER A 80 0.11 -0.56 1.65
N LEU A 81 -0.92 -1.14 1.00
CA LEU A 81 -1.72 -2.21 1.60
C LEU A 81 -0.88 -3.46 1.89
N ALA A 82 0.05 -3.82 0.99
CA ALA A 82 0.95 -4.94 1.20
C ALA A 82 1.86 -4.76 2.44
N LYS A 83 2.23 -3.52 2.76
CA LYS A 83 2.95 -3.21 4.01
C LYS A 83 2.06 -3.30 5.24
N LYS A 84 0.77 -2.93 5.13
CA LYS A 84 -0.16 -2.87 6.25
C LYS A 84 -0.76 -4.22 6.60
N PHE A 85 -1.21 -4.98 5.61
CA PHE A 85 -1.95 -6.24 5.79
C PHE A 85 -1.10 -7.49 5.52
N GLY A 86 0.12 -7.30 5.02
CA GLY A 86 0.99 -8.39 4.59
C GLY A 86 0.83 -8.71 3.10
N THR A 87 1.90 -9.25 2.51
CA THR A 87 1.94 -9.54 1.08
C THR A 87 1.00 -10.68 0.68
N ALA A 88 0.89 -11.73 1.51
CA ALA A 88 0.04 -12.89 1.23
C ALA A 88 -1.45 -12.49 1.13
N ALA A 89 -1.96 -11.73 2.11
CA ALA A 89 -3.36 -11.29 2.10
C ALA A 89 -3.68 -10.39 0.91
N VAL A 90 -2.74 -9.52 0.51
CA VAL A 90 -2.91 -8.66 -0.67
C VAL A 90 -2.80 -9.44 -1.97
N GLU A 91 -1.97 -10.47 -2.00
CA GLU A 91 -1.87 -11.38 -3.15
C GLU A 91 -3.20 -12.10 -3.41
N ASP A 92 -3.83 -12.64 -2.36
CA ASP A 92 -5.16 -13.27 -2.44
C ASP A 92 -6.24 -12.28 -2.88
N ALA A 93 -6.21 -11.06 -2.33
CA ALA A 93 -7.14 -10.00 -2.72
C ALA A 93 -6.96 -9.56 -4.18
N CYS A 94 -5.71 -9.53 -4.67
CA CYS A 94 -5.40 -9.22 -6.06
C CYS A 94 -5.82 -10.37 -7.00
N ALA A 95 -5.64 -11.63 -6.60
CA ALA A 95 -6.12 -12.78 -7.34
C ALA A 95 -7.64 -12.73 -7.53
N ALA A 96 -8.40 -12.51 -6.44
CA ALA A 96 -9.84 -12.32 -6.49
C ALA A 96 -10.26 -11.14 -7.38
N ALA A 97 -9.52 -10.02 -7.34
CA ALA A 97 -9.77 -8.86 -8.19
C ALA A 97 -9.59 -9.19 -9.68
N LEU A 98 -8.55 -9.96 -10.02
CA LEU A 98 -8.26 -10.39 -11.38
C LEU A 98 -9.32 -11.39 -11.91
N GLU A 99 -9.77 -12.33 -11.09
CA GLU A 99 -10.84 -13.28 -11.41
C GLU A 99 -12.16 -12.57 -11.71
N MET A 100 -12.48 -11.52 -10.94
CA MET A 100 -13.68 -10.70 -11.13
C MET A 100 -13.53 -9.66 -12.25
N GLY A 101 -12.34 -9.50 -12.84
CA GLY A 101 -12.05 -8.49 -13.85
C GLY A 101 -12.08 -7.04 -13.30
N VAL A 102 -11.97 -6.85 -11.99
CA VAL A 102 -12.04 -5.53 -11.34
C VAL A 102 -10.64 -5.02 -11.01
N HIS A 103 -10.11 -4.13 -11.83
CA HIS A 103 -8.75 -3.59 -11.67
C HIS A 103 -8.74 -2.29 -10.87
N GLU A 104 -9.38 -2.28 -9.67
CA GLU A 104 -9.47 -1.09 -8.85
C GLU A 104 -8.83 -1.28 -7.46
N TYR A 105 -8.04 -0.28 -7.03
CA TYR A 105 -7.50 -0.20 -5.68
C TYR A 105 -8.59 -0.29 -4.59
N ARG A 106 -9.76 0.34 -4.85
CA ARG A 106 -10.88 0.33 -3.88
C ARG A 106 -11.42 -1.06 -3.61
N PHE A 107 -11.43 -1.93 -4.63
CA PHE A 107 -11.85 -3.33 -4.48
C PHE A 107 -10.90 -4.08 -3.55
N VAL A 108 -9.59 -4.03 -3.85
CA VAL A 108 -8.55 -4.70 -3.04
C VAL A 108 -8.63 -4.24 -1.57
N ARG A 109 -8.75 -2.93 -1.35
CA ARG A 109 -8.89 -2.38 -0.01
C ARG A 109 -10.12 -2.91 0.72
N ARG A 110 -11.31 -2.89 0.08
CA ARG A 110 -12.55 -3.39 0.68
C ARG A 110 -12.51 -4.88 0.95
N TYR A 111 -11.87 -5.64 0.07
CA TYR A 111 -11.69 -7.08 0.25
C TYR A 111 -10.87 -7.36 1.52
N LEU A 112 -9.75 -6.67 1.70
CA LEU A 112 -8.90 -6.78 2.89
C LEU A 112 -9.58 -6.31 4.19
N GLU A 113 -10.38 -5.26 4.12
CA GLU A 113 -11.13 -4.74 5.28
C GLU A 113 -12.28 -5.68 5.70
N ARG A 114 -12.83 -6.44 4.75
CA ARG A 114 -13.93 -7.41 4.99
C ARG A 114 -13.44 -8.82 5.29
N ALA A 115 -12.30 -9.22 4.74
CA ALA A 115 -11.70 -10.49 5.07
C ALA A 115 -11.34 -10.47 6.57
N PRO A 116 -11.93 -11.32 7.41
CA PRO A 116 -11.45 -11.47 8.77
C PRO A 116 -9.99 -11.88 8.64
N GLN A 117 -9.09 -11.08 9.21
CA GLN A 117 -7.70 -11.47 9.32
C GLN A 117 -7.67 -12.67 10.28
N LEU A 118 -7.74 -13.85 9.71
CA LEU A 118 -7.39 -15.08 10.40
C LEU A 118 -5.87 -15.05 10.62
N THR A 119 -5.44 -14.14 11.48
CA THR A 119 -4.10 -14.23 12.03
C THR A 119 -4.08 -15.54 12.84
N LEU A 120 -3.16 -16.44 12.50
CA LEU A 120 -2.87 -17.68 13.23
C LEU A 120 -2.62 -17.46 14.75
N ARG A 121 -2.62 -16.23 15.22
CA ARG A 121 -2.61 -15.82 16.64
C ARG A 121 -3.97 -15.90 17.33
N GLN A 122 -5.05 -16.04 16.59
CA GLN A 122 -6.39 -16.32 17.11
C GLN A 122 -6.77 -17.80 16.91
N VAL A 123 -5.85 -18.70 17.15
CA VAL A 123 -6.24 -20.00 17.65
C VAL A 123 -6.62 -19.75 19.11
N ASP A 124 -7.90 -19.53 19.30
CA ASP A 124 -8.55 -19.27 20.56
C ASP A 124 -8.00 -20.28 21.61
N PRO A 125 -7.51 -19.84 22.78
CA PRO A 125 -7.14 -20.75 23.85
C PRO A 125 -8.23 -21.78 24.17
N LEU A 126 -9.51 -21.42 23.93
CA LEU A 126 -10.67 -22.30 24.00
C LEU A 126 -10.59 -23.54 23.08
N ILE A 127 -9.87 -23.50 21.95
CA ILE A 127 -9.71 -24.68 21.09
C ILE A 127 -8.80 -25.72 21.76
N ARG A 128 -7.87 -25.31 22.62
CA ARG A 128 -7.08 -26.24 23.45
C ARG A 128 -7.94 -26.95 24.48
N GLU A 129 -8.93 -26.25 25.04
CA GLU A 129 -9.86 -26.86 25.99
C GLU A 129 -10.82 -27.85 25.32
N LEU A 130 -11.20 -27.63 24.06
CA LEU A 130 -12.05 -28.57 23.31
C LEU A 130 -11.38 -29.94 23.09
N VAL A 131 -10.07 -30.01 22.96
CA VAL A 131 -9.34 -31.29 22.88
C VAL A 131 -9.43 -32.03 24.21
N HIS A 132 -9.28 -31.34 25.33
CA HIS A 132 -9.47 -31.92 26.66
C HIS A 132 -10.89 -32.40 26.90
N TYR A 133 -11.90 -31.66 26.41
CA TYR A 133 -13.30 -32.10 26.50
C TYR A 133 -13.56 -33.35 25.67
N ARG A 134 -13.00 -33.46 24.49
CA ARG A 134 -13.10 -34.68 23.66
C ARG A 134 -12.47 -35.89 24.37
N ASP A 135 -11.34 -35.71 25.00
CA ASP A 135 -10.63 -36.79 25.70
C ASP A 135 -11.41 -37.21 26.96
N LEU A 136 -12.02 -36.29 27.67
CA LEU A 136 -12.94 -36.58 28.80
C LEU A 136 -14.20 -37.33 28.35
N ILE A 137 -14.78 -36.97 27.20
CA ILE A 137 -15.94 -37.68 26.65
C ILE A 137 -15.55 -39.10 26.25
N ASN A 138 -14.42 -39.28 25.61
CA ASN A 138 -13.93 -40.60 25.20
C ASN A 138 -13.60 -41.51 26.40
N LEU A 139 -13.12 -40.95 27.49
CA LEU A 139 -12.87 -41.71 28.74
C LEU A 139 -14.17 -42.15 29.38
N ARG A 140 -15.24 -41.31 29.39
CA ARG A 140 -16.52 -41.69 29.98
C ARG A 140 -17.34 -42.68 29.13
N THR A 141 -17.18 -42.66 27.80
CA THR A 141 -17.81 -43.63 26.90
C THR A 141 -17.12 -45.00 26.87
N GLN A 142 -15.94 -45.14 27.48
CA GLN A 142 -15.23 -46.41 27.57
C GLN A 142 -15.41 -47.13 28.92
N GLU A 143 -16.19 -46.57 29.86
CA GLU A 143 -16.57 -47.31 31.06
C GLU A 143 -17.61 -48.38 30.67
N PRO A 144 -17.27 -49.68 30.83
CA PRO A 144 -18.25 -50.76 30.55
C PRO A 144 -19.38 -50.71 31.59
N GLU A 145 -20.61 -50.77 31.11
CA GLU A 145 -21.77 -51.00 31.93
C GLU A 145 -21.60 -52.42 32.60
N GLU A 146 -21.48 -52.43 33.93
CA GLU A 146 -21.69 -53.64 34.72
C GLU A 146 -23.20 -53.90 34.93
#